data_84af3c8ec10fec022bbf07d4d0aa07aa
#
_entry.id   84af3c8ec10fec022bbf07d4d0aa07aa
#
_cell.length_a   1.000
_cell.length_b   1.000
_cell.length_c   1.000
_cell.angle_alpha   90.00
_cell.angle_beta   90.00
_cell.angle_gamma   90.00
#
_symmetry.space_group_name_H-M   'P 1'
#
loop_
_entity.id
_entity.type
_entity.pdbx_description
1 polymer ?
#
loop_
_entity_poly.entity_id
_entity_poly.type
_entity_poly.pdbx_seq_one_letter_code
_entity_poly.pdbx_strand_id
1 'polypeptide(L)'
;MEHLAFSSRLESALKKLEVSAEISYATVLETHRTLFQDFYHWAGQDRLITTPDKEISKGDVGSDLRTEFERPSQIKLAVDYGLRLASDKEKMRAKAGTVMGLFAFAHPFLDGNGRTILLVHMELCFRAGFSIAWAATRKNEYLQALSQEINSPDEGILDSYLKNFINPIANRSEWLDQILNIQGLDGTSSIDAMDDKVYVAGIANTPEMLDRYTAQAAKSRYKTEP
;
A
#
# COMPACT_ATOMS: atom_id res chain seq x y z
N MET A 1 -16.48 -2.06 -14.11
CA MET A 1 -15.92 -0.88 -14.83
C MET A 1 -14.53 -0.52 -14.29
N GLU A 2 -14.34 -0.43 -12.99
CA GLU A 2 -13.05 -0.08 -12.38
C GLU A 2 -11.91 -1.04 -12.73
N HIS A 3 -12.16 -2.37 -12.71
CA HIS A 3 -11.17 -3.37 -13.12
C HIS A 3 -10.74 -3.19 -14.58
N LEU A 4 -11.65 -2.86 -15.48
CA LEU A 4 -11.34 -2.57 -16.88
C LEU A 4 -10.48 -1.31 -17.01
N ALA A 5 -10.77 -0.27 -16.23
CA ALA A 5 -9.96 0.94 -16.18
C ALA A 5 -8.54 0.64 -15.68
N PHE A 6 -8.42 -0.10 -14.57
CA PHE A 6 -7.14 -0.56 -14.05
C PHE A 6 -6.33 -1.36 -15.09
N SER A 7 -6.93 -2.39 -15.68
CA SER A 7 -6.25 -3.27 -16.64
C SER A 7 -5.80 -2.51 -17.89
N SER A 8 -6.61 -1.57 -18.38
CA SER A 8 -6.28 -0.78 -19.58
C SER A 8 -5.12 0.19 -19.37
N ARG A 9 -4.84 0.59 -18.12
CA ARG A 9 -3.79 1.55 -17.76
C ARG A 9 -2.56 0.91 -17.12
N LEU A 10 -2.63 -0.40 -16.81
CA LEU A 10 -1.59 -1.11 -16.08
C LEU A 10 -0.22 -1.05 -16.79
N GLU A 11 -0.16 -1.35 -18.09
CA GLU A 11 1.07 -1.28 -18.88
C GLU A 11 1.69 0.13 -18.85
N SER A 12 0.86 1.16 -19.00
CA SER A 12 1.31 2.56 -18.96
C SER A 12 1.89 2.92 -17.58
N ALA A 13 1.25 2.45 -16.49
CA ALA A 13 1.74 2.69 -15.14
C ALA A 13 3.08 1.99 -14.88
N LEU A 14 3.20 0.72 -15.30
CA LEU A 14 4.45 -0.05 -15.18
C LEU A 14 5.60 0.61 -15.97
N LYS A 15 5.34 1.05 -17.19
CA LYS A 15 6.35 1.74 -18.00
C LYS A 15 6.81 3.06 -17.38
N LYS A 16 5.89 3.84 -16.78
CA LYS A 16 6.26 5.06 -16.06
C LYS A 16 7.12 4.77 -14.83
N LEU A 17 6.80 3.74 -14.06
CA LEU A 17 7.62 3.31 -12.92
C LEU A 17 9.01 2.90 -13.38
N GLU A 18 9.11 2.11 -14.46
CA GLU A 18 10.38 1.63 -15.01
C GLU A 18 11.32 2.78 -15.38
N VAL A 19 10.81 3.82 -16.09
CA VAL A 19 11.63 4.95 -16.56
C VAL A 19 11.87 6.01 -15.49
N SER A 20 11.22 5.92 -14.33
CA SER A 20 11.43 6.85 -13.22
C SER A 20 12.84 6.68 -12.66
N ALA A 21 13.62 7.75 -12.63
CA ALA A 21 14.98 7.72 -12.07
C ALA A 21 14.95 7.35 -10.58
N GLU A 22 13.95 7.86 -9.87
CA GLU A 22 13.74 7.68 -8.43
C GLU A 22 12.27 7.38 -8.16
N ILE A 23 12.00 6.53 -7.18
CA ILE A 23 10.65 6.32 -6.66
C ILE A 23 10.44 7.21 -5.44
N SER A 24 9.61 8.21 -5.60
CA SER A 24 9.28 9.23 -4.60
C SER A 24 7.79 9.23 -4.26
N TYR A 25 7.39 10.01 -3.28
CA TYR A 25 5.96 10.23 -3.00
C TYR A 25 5.19 10.72 -4.23
N ALA A 26 5.78 11.62 -5.01
CA ALA A 26 5.19 12.09 -6.26
C ALA A 26 4.99 10.94 -7.27
N THR A 27 5.91 9.99 -7.32
CA THR A 27 5.78 8.78 -8.16
C THR A 27 4.60 7.93 -7.72
N VAL A 28 4.34 7.80 -6.41
CA VAL A 28 3.16 7.09 -5.89
C VAL A 28 1.86 7.76 -6.33
N LEU A 29 1.79 9.09 -6.22
CA LEU A 29 0.62 9.86 -6.66
C LEU A 29 0.41 9.74 -8.19
N GLU A 30 1.48 9.83 -8.98
CA GLU A 30 1.41 9.68 -10.44
C GLU A 30 1.02 8.28 -10.88
N THR A 31 1.47 7.24 -10.15
CA THR A 31 1.07 5.85 -10.41
C THR A 31 -0.44 5.70 -10.23
N HIS A 32 -0.98 6.20 -9.12
CA HIS A 32 -2.43 6.20 -8.89
C HIS A 32 -3.18 7.00 -9.97
N ARG A 33 -2.68 8.20 -10.30
CA ARG A 33 -3.28 9.00 -11.37
C ARG A 33 -3.34 8.24 -12.68
N THR A 34 -2.23 7.62 -13.07
CA THR A 34 -2.14 6.86 -14.32
C THR A 34 -3.13 5.70 -14.36
N LEU A 35 -3.28 4.96 -13.25
CA LEU A 35 -4.19 3.82 -13.17
C LEU A 35 -5.67 4.20 -13.22
N PHE A 36 -6.05 5.35 -12.63
CA PHE A 36 -7.45 5.63 -12.32
C PHE A 36 -7.99 6.95 -12.89
N GLN A 37 -7.23 7.70 -13.69
CA GLN A 37 -7.64 9.00 -14.22
C GLN A 37 -8.92 8.98 -15.07
N ASP A 38 -9.22 7.83 -15.67
CA ASP A 38 -10.43 7.67 -16.50
C ASP A 38 -11.65 7.25 -15.64
N PHE A 39 -11.46 7.00 -14.35
CA PHE A 39 -12.49 6.53 -13.45
C PHE A 39 -12.75 7.48 -12.28
N TYR A 40 -11.69 7.99 -11.64
CA TYR A 40 -11.80 8.92 -10.53
C TYR A 40 -11.33 10.32 -10.92
N HIS A 41 -12.19 11.34 -10.74
CA HIS A 41 -11.81 12.75 -10.97
C HIS A 41 -10.71 13.24 -10.00
N TRP A 42 -10.54 12.58 -8.86
CA TRP A 42 -9.51 12.85 -7.86
C TRP A 42 -8.27 11.95 -8.01
N ALA A 43 -8.15 11.20 -9.12
CA ALA A 43 -7.02 10.32 -9.34
C ALA A 43 -5.67 11.05 -9.18
N GLY A 44 -4.78 10.49 -8.34
CA GLY A 44 -3.50 11.11 -8.01
C GLY A 44 -3.55 12.19 -6.93
N GLN A 45 -4.72 12.48 -6.38
CA GLN A 45 -4.86 13.36 -5.21
C GLN A 45 -4.95 12.51 -3.94
N ASP A 46 -4.12 12.83 -2.95
CA ASP A 46 -4.15 12.13 -1.66
C ASP A 46 -5.28 12.63 -0.75
N ARG A 47 -5.44 11.95 0.40
CA ARG A 47 -6.46 12.32 1.39
C ARG A 47 -6.21 13.67 2.07
N LEU A 48 -4.99 14.21 2.01
CA LEU A 48 -4.73 15.56 2.49
C LEU A 48 -5.46 16.60 1.64
N ILE A 49 -5.61 16.33 0.34
CA ILE A 49 -6.35 17.19 -0.59
C ILE A 49 -7.85 16.85 -0.59
N THR A 50 -8.19 15.57 -0.67
CA THR A 50 -9.58 15.13 -0.91
C THR A 50 -10.43 15.10 0.35
N THR A 51 -9.86 14.75 1.49
CA THR A 51 -10.55 14.58 2.79
C THR A 51 -9.64 14.93 3.97
N PRO A 52 -9.15 16.20 4.08
CA PRO A 52 -8.11 16.58 5.05
C PRO A 52 -8.51 16.35 6.51
N ASP A 53 -9.80 16.41 6.80
CA ASP A 53 -10.35 16.35 8.16
C ASP A 53 -11.03 15.02 8.49
N LYS A 54 -10.82 13.98 7.64
CA LYS A 54 -11.51 12.70 7.84
C LYS A 54 -10.57 11.58 8.26
N GLU A 55 -11.01 10.86 9.26
CA GLU A 55 -10.47 9.56 9.67
C GLU A 55 -10.93 8.46 8.72
N ILE A 56 -10.05 7.54 8.37
CA ILE A 56 -10.40 6.33 7.62
C ILE A 56 -9.94 5.11 8.41
N SER A 57 -10.84 4.14 8.55
CA SER A 57 -10.53 2.84 9.14
C SER A 57 -11.22 1.72 8.35
N LYS A 58 -10.72 0.50 8.47
CA LYS A 58 -11.27 -0.69 7.82
C LYS A 58 -11.51 -1.78 8.86
N GLY A 59 -12.60 -2.54 8.68
CA GLY A 59 -13.03 -3.59 9.60
C GLY A 59 -14.17 -3.17 10.53
N ASP A 60 -14.77 -4.14 11.22
CA ASP A 60 -15.92 -3.90 12.08
C ASP A 60 -15.54 -3.13 13.35
N VAL A 61 -16.40 -2.23 13.79
CA VAL A 61 -16.22 -1.49 15.05
C VAL A 61 -16.18 -2.47 16.22
N GLY A 62 -15.11 -2.41 17.03
CA GLY A 62 -14.91 -3.32 18.16
C GLY A 62 -14.29 -4.67 17.81
N SER A 63 -13.91 -4.90 16.55
CA SER A 63 -13.16 -6.07 16.12
C SER A 63 -11.65 -5.86 16.34
N ASP A 64 -10.93 -6.90 16.78
CA ASP A 64 -9.46 -6.91 16.87
C ASP A 64 -8.78 -6.77 15.49
N LEU A 65 -9.56 -6.96 14.41
CA LEU A 65 -9.11 -6.80 13.02
C LEU A 65 -9.37 -5.39 12.47
N ARG A 66 -9.91 -4.47 13.28
CA ARG A 66 -10.06 -3.08 12.85
C ARG A 66 -8.69 -2.46 12.63
N THR A 67 -8.45 -1.99 11.42
CA THR A 67 -7.24 -1.27 11.03
C THR A 67 -7.56 0.22 10.90
N GLU A 68 -6.84 1.05 11.63
CA GLU A 68 -6.88 2.51 11.47
C GLU A 68 -5.72 2.94 10.59
N PHE A 69 -6.00 3.81 9.62
CA PHE A 69 -5.00 4.32 8.69
C PHE A 69 -4.44 5.66 9.16
N GLU A 70 -3.32 6.06 8.57
CA GLU A 70 -2.63 7.29 8.96
C GLU A 70 -3.52 8.53 8.73
N ARG A 71 -3.38 9.53 9.59
CA ARG A 71 -4.07 10.82 9.40
C ARG A 71 -3.56 11.54 8.16
N PRO A 72 -4.41 12.32 7.48
CA PRO A 72 -4.06 12.93 6.19
C PRO A 72 -2.77 13.75 6.20
N SER A 73 -2.50 14.51 7.26
CA SER A 73 -1.29 15.35 7.39
C SER A 73 0.03 14.57 7.51
N GLN A 74 -0.01 13.26 7.79
CA GLN A 74 1.16 12.42 8.00
C GLN A 74 1.35 11.36 6.90
N ILE A 75 0.44 11.27 5.95
CA ILE A 75 0.51 10.29 4.84
C ILE A 75 1.88 10.33 4.15
N LYS A 76 2.32 11.53 3.77
CA LYS A 76 3.60 11.69 3.10
C LYS A 76 4.77 11.20 3.94
N LEU A 77 4.76 11.45 5.26
CA LEU A 77 5.80 10.99 6.18
C LEU A 77 5.87 9.46 6.21
N ALA A 78 4.72 8.78 6.28
CA ALA A 78 4.65 7.33 6.29
C ALA A 78 5.21 6.73 4.99
N VAL A 79 4.82 7.28 3.84
CA VAL A 79 5.33 6.83 2.54
C VAL A 79 6.81 7.10 2.40
N ASP A 80 7.28 8.31 2.74
CA ASP A 80 8.70 8.68 2.66
C ASP A 80 9.58 7.78 3.56
N TYR A 81 9.07 7.38 4.73
CA TYR A 81 9.76 6.46 5.61
C TYR A 81 9.92 5.07 4.96
N GLY A 82 8.86 4.52 4.37
CA GLY A 82 8.92 3.28 3.62
C GLY A 82 9.87 3.35 2.42
N LEU A 83 9.85 4.46 1.66
CA LEU A 83 10.76 4.69 0.53
C LEU A 83 12.22 4.76 0.99
N ARG A 84 12.49 5.38 2.13
CA ARG A 84 13.84 5.43 2.71
C ARG A 84 14.35 4.04 3.13
N LEU A 85 13.51 3.20 3.73
CA LEU A 85 13.87 1.80 3.99
C LEU A 85 14.15 1.05 2.69
N ALA A 86 13.34 1.28 1.66
CA ALA A 86 13.46 0.62 0.36
C ALA A 86 14.67 1.11 -0.47
N SER A 87 15.27 2.26 -0.17
CA SER A 87 16.44 2.77 -0.87
C SER A 87 17.71 1.94 -0.59
N ASP A 88 17.77 1.24 0.53
CA ASP A 88 18.79 0.26 0.85
C ASP A 88 18.34 -1.12 0.41
N LYS A 89 19.09 -1.76 -0.50
CA LYS A 89 18.70 -3.05 -1.10
C LYS A 89 18.59 -4.19 -0.09
N GLU A 90 19.47 -4.22 0.89
CA GLU A 90 19.48 -5.26 1.93
C GLU A 90 18.31 -5.04 2.89
N LYS A 91 18.07 -3.79 3.32
CA LYS A 91 16.90 -3.44 4.14
C LYS A 91 15.61 -3.73 3.41
N MET A 92 15.51 -3.35 2.12
CA MET A 92 14.30 -3.65 1.31
C MET A 92 14.03 -5.15 1.22
N ARG A 93 15.07 -5.97 1.02
CA ARG A 93 14.92 -7.42 0.96
C ARG A 93 14.52 -8.03 2.31
N ALA A 94 15.08 -7.53 3.40
CA ALA A 94 14.80 -8.03 4.75
C ALA A 94 13.44 -7.56 5.30
N LYS A 95 12.98 -6.38 4.86
CA LYS A 95 11.80 -5.67 5.39
C LYS A 95 10.76 -5.32 4.31
N ALA A 96 10.63 -6.20 3.31
CA ALA A 96 9.67 -6.00 2.23
C ALA A 96 8.22 -5.91 2.75
N GLY A 97 7.88 -6.69 3.76
CA GLY A 97 6.58 -6.63 4.43
C GLY A 97 6.38 -5.34 5.22
N THR A 98 7.38 -4.91 5.98
CA THR A 98 7.35 -3.63 6.71
C THR A 98 7.15 -2.45 5.74
N VAL A 99 7.84 -2.42 4.58
CA VAL A 99 7.65 -1.38 3.56
C VAL A 99 6.23 -1.40 3.00
N MET A 100 5.71 -2.59 2.68
CA MET A 100 4.33 -2.75 2.22
C MET A 100 3.33 -2.30 3.30
N GLY A 101 3.56 -2.68 4.56
CA GLY A 101 2.74 -2.29 5.71
C GLY A 101 2.69 -0.77 5.91
N LEU A 102 3.82 -0.09 5.77
CA LEU A 102 3.89 1.38 5.84
C LEU A 102 3.07 2.06 4.75
N PHE A 103 3.17 1.58 3.51
CA PHE A 103 2.39 2.13 2.40
C PHE A 103 0.89 1.86 2.58
N ALA A 104 0.54 0.67 3.03
CA ALA A 104 -0.86 0.32 3.31
C ALA A 104 -1.41 1.12 4.48
N PHE A 105 -0.62 1.33 5.54
CA PHE A 105 -0.98 2.18 6.68
C PHE A 105 -1.17 3.64 6.28
N ALA A 106 -0.29 4.17 5.44
CA ALA A 106 -0.41 5.53 4.91
C ALA A 106 -1.77 5.76 4.22
N HIS A 107 -2.27 4.74 3.52
CA HIS A 107 -3.56 4.74 2.82
C HIS A 107 -3.84 6.06 2.10
N PRO A 108 -3.00 6.47 1.14
CA PRO A 108 -3.00 7.84 0.63
C PRO A 108 -4.28 8.23 -0.10
N PHE A 109 -5.03 7.30 -0.69
CA PHE A 109 -6.16 7.59 -1.56
C PHE A 109 -7.48 7.14 -0.94
N LEU A 110 -8.59 7.66 -1.46
CA LEU A 110 -9.94 7.23 -1.07
C LEU A 110 -10.22 5.79 -1.53
N ASP A 111 -9.64 5.39 -2.68
CA ASP A 111 -9.73 4.05 -3.24
C ASP A 111 -8.48 3.75 -4.10
N GLY A 112 -8.30 2.51 -4.57
CA GLY A 112 -7.18 2.11 -5.43
C GLY A 112 -5.83 1.96 -4.72
N ASN A 113 -5.79 2.09 -3.38
CA ASN A 113 -4.55 1.99 -2.60
C ASN A 113 -3.81 0.68 -2.83
N GLY A 114 -4.49 -0.47 -2.67
CA GLY A 114 -3.87 -1.78 -2.80
C GLY A 114 -3.18 -1.99 -4.14
N ARG A 115 -3.84 -1.62 -5.24
CA ARG A 115 -3.30 -1.74 -6.61
C ARG A 115 -2.12 -0.81 -6.86
N THR A 116 -2.23 0.43 -6.40
CA THR A 116 -1.16 1.42 -6.55
C THR A 116 0.09 1.01 -5.76
N ILE A 117 -0.07 0.69 -4.48
CA ILE A 117 1.08 0.34 -3.63
C ILE A 117 1.71 -0.98 -4.04
N LEU A 118 0.93 -1.93 -4.57
CA LEU A 118 1.47 -3.17 -5.13
C LEU A 118 2.45 -2.90 -6.27
N LEU A 119 2.07 -2.06 -7.25
CA LEU A 119 2.95 -1.75 -8.38
C LEU A 119 4.22 -1.03 -7.93
N VAL A 120 4.08 -0.05 -7.04
CA VAL A 120 5.24 0.68 -6.48
C VAL A 120 6.15 -0.28 -5.72
N HIS A 121 5.59 -1.14 -4.89
CA HIS A 121 6.35 -2.12 -4.12
C HIS A 121 7.07 -3.15 -5.00
N MET A 122 6.42 -3.64 -6.07
CA MET A 122 7.06 -4.52 -7.05
C MET A 122 8.27 -3.85 -7.70
N GLU A 123 8.15 -2.58 -8.06
CA GLU A 123 9.27 -1.81 -8.61
C GLU A 123 10.43 -1.65 -7.61
N LEU A 124 10.13 -1.39 -6.34
CA LEU A 124 11.14 -1.28 -5.29
C LEU A 124 11.86 -2.62 -5.05
N CYS A 125 11.13 -3.74 -5.02
CA CYS A 125 11.70 -5.08 -4.94
C CYS A 125 12.64 -5.36 -6.11
N PHE A 126 12.21 -5.02 -7.33
CA PHE A 126 13.01 -5.20 -8.53
C PHE A 126 14.31 -4.39 -8.47
N ARG A 127 14.26 -3.14 -8.06
CA ARG A 127 15.45 -2.29 -7.88
C ARG A 127 16.39 -2.81 -6.80
N ALA A 128 15.83 -3.49 -5.81
CA ALA A 128 16.60 -4.16 -4.76
C ALA A 128 17.17 -5.54 -5.19
N GLY A 129 16.85 -6.02 -6.40
CA GLY A 129 17.43 -7.25 -6.98
C GLY A 129 16.66 -8.53 -6.64
N PHE A 130 15.38 -8.44 -6.33
CA PHE A 130 14.51 -9.59 -6.09
C PHE A 130 13.08 -9.32 -6.55
N SER A 131 12.24 -10.34 -6.53
CA SER A 131 10.81 -10.24 -6.77
C SER A 131 10.01 -11.03 -5.74
N ILE A 132 8.72 -10.74 -5.62
CA ILE A 132 7.78 -11.50 -4.80
C ILE A 132 6.81 -12.20 -5.75
N ALA A 133 6.62 -13.51 -5.56
CA ALA A 133 5.67 -14.32 -6.33
C ALA A 133 4.23 -14.04 -5.87
N TRP A 134 3.71 -12.86 -6.16
CA TRP A 134 2.39 -12.41 -5.71
C TRP A 134 1.26 -13.36 -6.10
N ALA A 135 1.31 -13.95 -7.30
CA ALA A 135 0.31 -14.92 -7.75
C ALA A 135 0.29 -16.23 -6.92
N ALA A 136 1.38 -16.52 -6.19
CA ALA A 136 1.44 -17.66 -5.28
C ALA A 136 0.93 -17.32 -3.86
N THR A 137 0.71 -16.05 -3.56
CA THR A 137 0.14 -15.64 -2.26
C THR A 137 -1.35 -15.94 -2.20
N ARG A 138 -1.86 -16.16 -1.00
CA ARG A 138 -3.29 -16.33 -0.77
C ARG A 138 -3.88 -15.03 -0.23
N LYS A 139 -4.89 -14.49 -0.92
CA LYS A 139 -5.49 -13.19 -0.60
C LYS A 139 -5.81 -13.03 0.89
N ASN A 140 -6.52 -14.00 1.49
CA ASN A 140 -6.96 -13.89 2.88
C ASN A 140 -5.78 -13.93 3.87
N GLU A 141 -4.79 -14.80 3.63
CA GLU A 141 -3.59 -14.90 4.46
C GLU A 141 -2.76 -13.61 4.37
N TYR A 142 -2.59 -13.09 3.15
CA TYR A 142 -1.90 -11.82 2.93
C TYR A 142 -2.60 -10.65 3.63
N LEU A 143 -3.92 -10.51 3.48
CA LEU A 143 -4.68 -9.43 4.10
C LEU A 143 -4.67 -9.52 5.63
N GLN A 144 -4.71 -10.73 6.18
CA GLN A 144 -4.56 -10.94 7.62
C GLN A 144 -3.17 -10.52 8.12
N ALA A 145 -2.10 -10.98 7.44
CA ALA A 145 -0.73 -10.60 7.79
C ALA A 145 -0.50 -9.08 7.64
N LEU A 146 -1.07 -8.45 6.60
CA LEU A 146 -1.00 -7.01 6.39
C LEU A 146 -1.72 -6.23 7.50
N SER A 147 -2.91 -6.65 7.91
CA SER A 147 -3.64 -6.00 9.01
C SER A 147 -2.89 -6.13 10.33
N GLN A 148 -2.29 -7.29 10.61
CA GLN A 148 -1.46 -7.51 11.79
C GLN A 148 -0.19 -6.65 11.75
N GLU A 149 0.50 -6.55 10.62
CA GLU A 149 1.67 -5.66 10.43
C GLU A 149 1.30 -4.20 10.71
N ILE A 150 0.14 -3.75 10.21
CA ILE A 150 -0.34 -2.39 10.47
C ILE A 150 -0.64 -2.19 11.96
N ASN A 151 -1.23 -3.15 12.63
CA ASN A 151 -1.62 -3.04 14.04
C ASN A 151 -0.43 -3.28 15.01
N SER A 152 0.58 -4.04 14.59
CA SER A 152 1.78 -4.40 15.37
C SER A 152 3.05 -4.29 14.53
N PRO A 153 3.47 -3.06 14.13
CA PRO A 153 4.49 -2.85 13.10
C PRO A 153 5.91 -3.32 13.48
N ASP A 154 6.18 -3.52 14.77
CA ASP A 154 7.50 -3.94 15.25
C ASP A 154 7.68 -5.48 15.24
N GLU A 155 6.62 -6.25 14.97
CA GLU A 155 6.66 -7.70 15.00
C GLU A 155 7.13 -8.34 13.69
N GLY A 156 7.12 -7.60 12.55
CA GLY A 156 7.58 -8.08 11.25
C GLY A 156 6.76 -9.27 10.72
N ILE A 157 5.46 -9.27 10.99
CA ILE A 157 4.55 -10.36 10.62
C ILE A 157 4.48 -10.50 9.12
N LEU A 158 4.31 -9.38 8.42
CA LEU A 158 4.24 -9.39 6.95
C LEU A 158 5.61 -9.69 6.32
N ASP A 159 6.72 -9.31 6.96
CA ASP A 159 8.06 -9.71 6.52
C ASP A 159 8.19 -11.24 6.57
N SER A 160 7.77 -11.85 7.66
CA SER A 160 7.79 -13.30 7.87
C SER A 160 6.91 -14.03 6.85
N TYR A 161 5.74 -13.49 6.52
CA TYR A 161 4.85 -14.03 5.50
C TYR A 161 5.47 -13.94 4.11
N LEU A 162 5.89 -12.74 3.69
CA LEU A 162 6.40 -12.49 2.33
C LEU A 162 7.74 -13.18 2.06
N LYS A 163 8.55 -13.46 3.09
CA LYS A 163 9.83 -14.16 2.96
C LYS A 163 9.70 -15.49 2.19
N ASN A 164 8.57 -16.18 2.32
CA ASN A 164 8.31 -17.46 1.66
C ASN A 164 8.07 -17.31 0.15
N PHE A 165 7.83 -16.11 -0.33
CA PHE A 165 7.50 -15.80 -1.72
C PHE A 165 8.61 -15.00 -2.43
N ILE A 166 9.75 -14.76 -1.75
CA ILE A 166 10.88 -14.05 -2.35
C ILE A 166 11.56 -14.98 -3.36
N ASN A 167 11.69 -14.49 -4.59
CA ASN A 167 12.33 -15.15 -5.71
C ASN A 167 13.46 -14.30 -6.30
N PRO A 168 14.33 -14.88 -7.13
CA PRO A 168 15.19 -14.10 -8.02
C PRO A 168 14.38 -13.10 -8.84
N ILE A 169 15.06 -12.09 -9.34
CA ILE A 169 14.44 -11.00 -10.09
C ILE A 169 13.65 -11.55 -11.29
N ALA A 170 12.38 -11.17 -11.39
CA ALA A 170 11.52 -11.55 -12.50
C ALA A 170 11.71 -10.59 -13.68
N ASN A 171 11.50 -11.11 -14.91
CA ASN A 171 11.54 -10.26 -16.10
C ASN A 171 10.33 -9.30 -16.10
N ARG A 172 10.56 -8.02 -16.34
CA ARG A 172 9.48 -7.01 -16.42
C ARG A 172 8.44 -7.30 -17.49
N SER A 173 8.82 -7.97 -18.59
CA SER A 173 7.87 -8.37 -19.62
C SER A 173 6.77 -9.32 -19.14
N GLU A 174 6.99 -10.01 -18.02
CA GLU A 174 6.04 -10.94 -17.42
C GLU A 174 5.10 -10.27 -16.39
N TRP A 175 5.41 -9.04 -15.98
CA TRP A 175 4.69 -8.38 -14.88
C TRP A 175 3.22 -8.16 -15.15
N LEU A 176 2.87 -7.78 -16.39
CA LEU A 176 1.48 -7.58 -16.79
C LEU A 176 0.65 -8.84 -16.53
N ASP A 177 1.12 -9.97 -17.04
CA ASP A 177 0.45 -11.25 -16.86
C ASP A 177 0.46 -11.70 -15.39
N GLN A 178 1.58 -11.53 -14.69
CA GLN A 178 1.67 -11.88 -13.27
C GLN A 178 0.68 -11.09 -12.42
N ILE A 179 0.53 -9.78 -12.64
CA ILE A 179 -0.38 -8.92 -11.89
C ILE A 179 -1.84 -9.30 -12.15
N LEU A 180 -2.19 -9.56 -13.41
CA LEU A 180 -3.56 -9.95 -13.80
C LEU A 180 -3.96 -11.35 -13.28
N ASN A 181 -2.98 -12.16 -12.87
CA ASN A 181 -3.22 -13.46 -12.24
C ASN A 181 -3.21 -13.43 -10.70
N ILE A 182 -3.01 -12.26 -10.07
CA ILE A 182 -3.10 -12.15 -8.62
C ILE A 182 -4.56 -12.26 -8.18
N GLN A 183 -4.82 -13.16 -7.23
CA GLN A 183 -6.16 -13.35 -6.68
C GLN A 183 -6.72 -12.04 -6.12
N GLY A 184 -7.85 -11.59 -6.68
CA GLY A 184 -8.50 -10.33 -6.35
C GLY A 184 -8.12 -9.16 -7.24
N LEU A 185 -7.12 -9.33 -8.15
CA LEU A 185 -6.83 -8.40 -9.25
C LEU A 185 -7.16 -8.98 -10.61
N ASP A 186 -7.50 -10.26 -10.65
CA ASP A 186 -7.87 -11.07 -11.83
C ASP A 186 -9.30 -10.78 -12.38
N GLY A 187 -10.02 -9.84 -11.76
CA GLY A 187 -11.39 -9.47 -12.13
C GLY A 187 -12.47 -10.48 -11.72
N THR A 188 -12.10 -11.59 -11.07
CA THR A 188 -13.04 -12.62 -10.60
C THR A 188 -13.64 -12.30 -9.23
N SER A 189 -13.00 -11.44 -8.45
CA SER A 189 -13.55 -10.98 -7.18
C SER A 189 -14.59 -9.91 -7.43
N SER A 190 -15.74 -10.01 -6.78
CA SER A 190 -16.64 -8.85 -6.62
C SER A 190 -15.79 -7.72 -6.05
N ILE A 191 -15.91 -6.55 -6.62
CA ILE A 191 -15.26 -5.29 -6.21
C ILE A 191 -15.37 -5.08 -4.69
N ASP A 192 -16.40 -5.61 -4.11
CA ASP A 192 -16.84 -5.55 -2.72
C ASP A 192 -15.87 -6.15 -1.69
N ALA A 193 -15.00 -7.08 -2.04
CA ALA A 193 -14.26 -7.85 -1.04
C ALA A 193 -12.94 -7.21 -0.56
N MET A 194 -12.35 -6.27 -1.30
CA MET A 194 -11.11 -5.58 -0.88
C MET A 194 -11.35 -4.17 -0.30
N ASP A 195 -12.43 -3.50 -0.76
CA ASP A 195 -12.73 -2.12 -0.38
C ASP A 195 -14.01 -1.98 0.47
N ASP A 196 -14.71 -3.07 0.75
CA ASP A 196 -16.09 -3.06 1.20
C ASP A 196 -16.37 -2.39 2.54
N LYS A 197 -15.35 -1.98 3.28
CA LYS A 197 -15.57 -1.34 4.57
C LYS A 197 -14.48 -0.32 4.91
N VAL A 198 -14.22 0.63 4.02
CA VAL A 198 -13.52 1.85 4.44
C VAL A 198 -14.55 2.75 5.10
N TYR A 199 -14.60 2.73 6.41
CA TYR A 199 -15.45 3.64 7.15
C TYR A 199 -14.75 4.98 7.30
N VAL A 200 -15.33 6.01 6.72
CA VAL A 200 -15.00 7.39 7.06
C VAL A 200 -15.72 7.70 8.37
N ALA A 201 -15.04 7.59 9.48
CA ALA A 201 -15.59 7.84 10.80
C ALA A 201 -14.89 9.01 11.46
N GLY A 202 -15.63 10.07 11.73
CA GLY A 202 -15.15 11.18 12.56
C GLY A 202 -14.32 12.25 11.85
N ILE A 203 -13.85 13.20 12.64
CA ILE A 203 -12.99 14.30 12.22
C ILE A 203 -11.58 13.99 12.70
N ALA A 204 -10.60 14.00 11.78
CA ALA A 204 -9.21 13.56 12.01
C ALA A 204 -8.45 14.31 13.13
N ASN A 205 -9.00 15.38 13.64
CA ASN A 205 -8.39 16.21 14.69
C ASN A 205 -9.23 16.29 15.98
N THR A 206 -10.12 15.33 16.23
CA THR A 206 -10.80 15.24 17.53
C THR A 206 -9.82 14.78 18.61
N PRO A 207 -10.05 15.15 19.91
CA PRO A 207 -9.21 14.68 21.01
C PRO A 207 -9.06 13.15 21.04
N GLU A 208 -10.13 12.40 20.81
CA GLU A 208 -10.11 10.94 20.76
C GLU A 208 -9.25 10.39 19.64
N MET A 209 -9.23 11.07 18.48
CA MET A 209 -8.36 10.73 17.35
C MET A 209 -6.90 11.02 17.66
N LEU A 210 -6.63 12.18 18.26
CA LEU A 210 -5.28 12.54 18.67
C LEU A 210 -4.73 11.53 19.69
N ASP A 211 -5.55 11.08 20.63
CA ASP A 211 -5.17 10.04 21.60
C ASP A 211 -4.87 8.71 20.91
N ARG A 212 -5.69 8.29 19.94
CA ARG A 212 -5.44 7.07 19.14
C ARG A 212 -4.17 7.17 18.31
N TYR A 213 -3.96 8.29 17.61
CA TYR A 213 -2.72 8.50 16.85
C TYR A 213 -1.50 8.62 17.76
N THR A 214 -1.62 9.20 18.95
CA THR A 214 -0.55 9.24 19.94
C THR A 214 -0.21 7.84 20.41
N ALA A 215 -1.19 7.01 20.69
CA ALA A 215 -0.99 5.61 21.06
C ALA A 215 -0.34 4.79 19.91
N GLN A 216 -0.70 5.07 18.64
CA GLN A 216 -0.04 4.47 17.49
C GLN A 216 1.38 4.98 17.26
N ALA A 217 1.62 6.29 17.45
CA ALA A 217 2.95 6.88 17.36
C ALA A 217 3.89 6.34 18.46
N ALA A 218 3.35 6.05 19.64
CA ALA A 218 4.10 5.40 20.73
C ALA A 218 4.59 3.98 20.34
N LYS A 219 3.99 3.35 19.33
CA LYS A 219 4.46 2.07 18.73
C LYS A 219 5.67 2.24 17.80
N SER A 220 6.29 3.42 17.75
CA SER A 220 7.61 3.65 17.13
C SER A 220 7.69 3.33 15.62
N ARG A 221 6.64 3.65 14.83
CA ARG A 221 6.63 3.37 13.37
C ARG A 221 7.73 4.09 12.60
N TYR A 222 8.09 5.31 13.03
CA TYR A 222 9.03 6.16 12.32
C TYR A 222 10.31 6.32 13.16
N LYS A 223 11.02 5.22 13.40
CA LYS A 223 12.33 5.29 14.08
C LYS A 223 13.28 6.14 13.24
N THR A 224 13.67 7.28 13.78
CA THR A 224 14.86 7.97 13.31
C THR A 224 16.04 7.12 13.79
N GLU A 225 16.69 6.42 12.84
CA GLU A 225 18.01 5.85 13.15
C GLU A 225 18.94 7.03 13.48
N PRO A 226 19.80 6.90 14.50
CA PRO A 226 20.77 7.92 14.85
C PRO A 226 21.73 8.21 13.72
#